data_f8b1d09f9b4042c9178bbc1bd8825cf0
#
_entry.id   f8b1d09f9b4042c9178bbc1bd8825cf0
#
_cell.length_a   1.000
_cell.length_b   1.000
_cell.length_c   1.000
_cell.angle_alpha   90.00
_cell.angle_beta   90.00
_cell.angle_gamma   90.00
#
_symmetry.space_group_name_H-M   'P 1'
#
loop_
_entity.id
_entity.type
_entity.pdbx_description
1 polymer ?
#
loop_
_entity_poly.entity_id
_entity_poly.type
_entity_poly.pdbx_seq_one_letter_code
_entity_poly.pdbx_strand_id
1 'polypeptide(L)'
;LSLDLSAGNKEVKKALSIDSISALPPEKQAQVNTFEGLIYPLLDAKCIQCHNSEKKKGNLQLTSIDLILKGGKKGPALTAYNANQSLMIQRMLLDPANDKHMPPKGKPQLNNKEINLIYWWVQHGALVNDKLGNALLNDTVKNLIASKIIPAFPALSLPQTSLVDSNKINTLKQLGLIVHPIAKGV
;
A
#
# COMPACT_ATOMS: atom_id res chain seq x y z
N LEU A 1 -24.98 -23.59 35.87
CA LEU A 1 -23.69 -23.80 35.19
C LEU A 1 -23.62 -22.84 34.03
N SER A 2 -23.03 -21.68 34.28
CA SER A 2 -22.79 -20.64 33.30
C SER A 2 -21.46 -20.97 32.60
N LEU A 3 -21.50 -21.27 31.32
CA LEU A 3 -20.31 -21.45 30.50
C LEU A 3 -19.77 -20.04 30.16
N ASP A 4 -18.61 -19.75 30.75
CA ASP A 4 -17.82 -18.54 30.46
C ASP A 4 -17.17 -18.68 29.07
N LEU A 5 -17.75 -18.00 28.07
CA LEU A 5 -17.25 -17.96 26.69
C LEU A 5 -16.23 -16.85 26.44
N SER A 6 -15.59 -16.31 27.49
CA SER A 6 -14.63 -15.20 27.39
C SER A 6 -13.16 -15.63 27.25
N ALA A 7 -12.86 -16.92 27.08
CA ALA A 7 -11.54 -17.36 26.67
C ALA A 7 -11.33 -17.06 25.18
N GLY A 8 -11.14 -15.77 24.89
CA GLY A 8 -10.75 -15.30 23.58
C GLY A 8 -9.50 -16.02 23.11
N ASN A 9 -9.66 -16.84 22.08
CA ASN A 9 -8.63 -17.58 21.38
C ASN A 9 -7.59 -16.59 20.84
N LYS A 10 -6.60 -16.28 21.66
CA LYS A 10 -5.38 -15.58 21.25
C LYS A 10 -4.47 -16.56 20.53
N GLU A 11 -4.96 -17.23 19.51
CA GLU A 11 -4.07 -17.73 18.49
C GLU A 11 -3.42 -16.51 17.84
N VAL A 12 -2.17 -16.29 18.18
CA VAL A 12 -1.29 -15.43 17.40
C VAL A 12 -1.29 -16.03 15.99
N LYS A 13 -2.17 -15.53 15.13
CA LYS A 13 -2.19 -15.89 13.72
C LYS A 13 -0.81 -15.52 13.19
N LYS A 14 0.05 -16.53 13.03
CA LYS A 14 1.38 -16.37 12.47
C LYS A 14 1.21 -15.69 11.13
N ALA A 15 1.71 -14.45 11.04
CA ALA A 15 1.63 -13.68 9.82
C ALA A 15 2.18 -14.51 8.66
N LEU A 16 1.36 -14.78 7.67
CA LEU A 16 1.77 -15.50 6.48
C LEU A 16 2.60 -14.54 5.62
N SER A 17 3.79 -14.95 5.22
CA SER A 17 4.54 -14.22 4.20
C SER A 17 3.92 -14.45 2.82
N ILE A 18 4.18 -13.58 1.87
CA ILE A 18 3.78 -13.78 0.46
C ILE A 18 4.27 -15.15 -0.05
N ASP A 19 5.49 -15.53 0.31
CA ASP A 19 6.06 -16.83 -0.07
C ASP A 19 5.31 -18.00 0.57
N SER A 20 4.86 -17.85 1.81
CA SER A 20 4.05 -18.86 2.49
C SER A 20 2.69 -19.04 1.82
N ILE A 21 2.07 -17.95 1.36
CA ILE A 21 0.80 -18.00 0.63
C ILE A 21 0.98 -18.62 -0.76
N SER A 22 2.06 -18.28 -1.46
CA SER A 22 2.35 -18.85 -2.78
C SER A 22 2.56 -20.38 -2.74
N ALA A 23 2.97 -20.90 -1.60
CA ALA A 23 3.16 -22.35 -1.38
C ALA A 23 1.84 -23.10 -1.06
N LEU A 24 0.73 -22.38 -0.80
CA LEU A 24 -0.56 -23.02 -0.56
C LEU A 24 -1.19 -23.52 -1.86
N PRO A 25 -2.01 -24.59 -1.80
CA PRO A 25 -2.89 -24.99 -2.90
C PRO A 25 -3.83 -23.84 -3.31
N PRO A 26 -4.19 -23.70 -4.62
CA PRO A 26 -5.01 -22.60 -5.12
C PRO A 26 -6.33 -22.37 -4.36
N GLU A 27 -6.99 -23.45 -3.95
CA GLU A 27 -8.24 -23.38 -3.18
C GLU A 27 -8.03 -22.78 -1.78
N LYS A 28 -6.88 -23.01 -1.16
CA LYS A 28 -6.52 -22.41 0.13
C LYS A 28 -6.05 -20.97 -0.04
N GLN A 29 -5.30 -20.67 -1.09
CA GLN A 29 -4.96 -19.29 -1.43
C GLN A 29 -6.21 -18.43 -1.59
N ALA A 30 -7.24 -18.94 -2.29
CA ALA A 30 -8.50 -18.24 -2.50
C ALA A 30 -9.25 -17.89 -1.19
N GLN A 31 -9.02 -18.62 -0.10
CA GLN A 31 -9.64 -18.36 1.20
C GLN A 31 -8.86 -17.35 2.08
N VAL A 32 -7.65 -16.98 1.70
CA VAL A 32 -6.84 -16.02 2.46
C VAL A 32 -7.52 -14.66 2.42
N ASN A 33 -7.74 -14.07 3.62
CA ASN A 33 -8.21 -12.70 3.72
C ASN A 33 -7.11 -11.74 3.25
N THR A 34 -7.45 -10.85 2.34
CA THR A 34 -6.48 -9.95 1.70
C THR A 34 -5.80 -9.02 2.71
N PHE A 35 -6.56 -8.40 3.59
CA PHE A 35 -6.00 -7.49 4.58
C PHE A 35 -5.22 -8.25 5.66
N GLU A 36 -5.85 -9.18 6.36
CA GLU A 36 -5.24 -9.89 7.48
C GLU A 36 -4.10 -10.83 7.04
N GLY A 37 -4.23 -11.45 5.87
CA GLY A 37 -3.25 -12.43 5.39
C GLY A 37 -2.08 -11.83 4.61
N LEU A 38 -2.27 -10.70 3.93
CA LEU A 38 -1.24 -10.10 3.08
C LEU A 38 -0.79 -8.72 3.54
N ILE A 39 -1.74 -7.81 3.78
CA ILE A 39 -1.41 -6.40 4.02
C ILE A 39 -0.95 -6.16 5.45
N TYR A 40 -1.72 -6.64 6.43
CA TYR A 40 -1.41 -6.42 7.83
C TYR A 40 -0.03 -6.97 8.24
N PRO A 41 0.41 -8.16 7.80
CA PRO A 41 1.76 -8.65 8.10
C PRO A 41 2.88 -7.74 7.60
N LEU A 42 2.69 -7.09 6.45
CA LEU A 42 3.66 -6.11 5.93
C LEU A 42 3.68 -4.85 6.78
N LEU A 43 2.50 -4.35 7.18
CA LEU A 43 2.39 -3.20 8.06
C LEU A 43 3.01 -3.50 9.43
N ASP A 44 2.77 -4.67 9.98
CA ASP A 44 3.33 -5.10 11.27
C ASP A 44 4.85 -5.15 11.23
N ALA A 45 5.41 -5.80 10.23
CA ALA A 45 6.85 -5.97 10.10
C ALA A 45 7.60 -4.64 9.83
N LYS A 46 7.00 -3.68 9.14
CA LYS A 46 7.72 -2.52 8.59
C LYS A 46 7.25 -1.15 9.11
N CYS A 47 6.03 -1.05 9.63
CA CYS A 47 5.37 0.22 9.91
C CYS A 47 4.92 0.36 11.37
N ILE A 48 4.28 -0.67 11.93
CA ILE A 48 3.62 -0.64 13.25
C ILE A 48 4.63 -0.37 14.37
N GLN A 49 5.90 -0.76 14.24
CA GLN A 49 6.94 -0.43 15.22
C GLN A 49 7.02 1.06 15.58
N CYS A 50 6.61 1.94 14.66
CA CYS A 50 6.60 3.39 14.85
C CYS A 50 5.20 3.99 14.87
N HIS A 51 4.21 3.27 14.31
CA HIS A 51 2.83 3.72 14.15
C HIS A 51 1.85 2.84 14.94
N ASN A 52 2.08 2.72 16.25
CA ASN A 52 1.24 1.96 17.20
C ASN A 52 0.66 2.88 18.28
N SER A 53 -0.03 2.31 19.25
CA SER A 53 -0.65 3.06 20.35
C SER A 53 0.32 3.80 21.25
N GLU A 54 1.58 3.33 21.34
CA GLU A 54 2.60 3.92 22.22
C GLU A 54 3.36 5.05 21.53
N LYS A 55 3.89 4.78 20.33
CA LYS A 55 4.78 5.71 19.62
C LYS A 55 4.07 6.74 18.76
N LYS A 56 2.96 6.41 18.14
CA LYS A 56 2.08 7.30 17.34
C LYS A 56 2.80 8.37 16.51
N LYS A 57 3.93 8.03 15.87
CA LYS A 57 4.67 9.02 15.08
C LYS A 57 3.76 9.68 14.04
N GLY A 58 3.74 11.00 13.99
CA GLY A 58 2.80 11.72 13.14
C GLY A 58 1.32 11.60 13.56
N ASN A 59 1.04 11.17 14.80
CA ASN A 59 -0.29 10.85 15.31
C ASN A 59 -1.02 9.77 14.47
N LEU A 60 -0.25 8.95 13.73
CA LEU A 60 -0.75 7.87 12.89
C LEU A 60 -0.62 6.54 13.61
N GLN A 61 -1.68 5.75 13.59
CA GLN A 61 -1.69 4.36 14.05
C GLN A 61 -2.10 3.45 12.88
N LEU A 62 -1.40 2.33 12.73
CA LEU A 62 -1.61 1.38 11.65
C LEU A 62 -2.00 -0.01 12.16
N THR A 63 -2.46 -0.09 13.42
CA THR A 63 -2.78 -1.34 14.12
C THR A 63 -4.18 -1.88 13.82
N SER A 64 -5.04 -1.10 13.19
CA SER A 64 -6.35 -1.53 12.68
C SER A 64 -6.75 -0.70 11.47
N ILE A 65 -7.68 -1.23 10.68
CA ILE A 65 -8.18 -0.52 9.49
C ILE A 65 -8.83 0.81 9.86
N ASP A 66 -9.61 0.88 10.92
CA ASP A 66 -10.28 2.11 11.35
C ASP A 66 -9.26 3.22 11.68
N LEU A 67 -8.15 2.85 12.32
CA LEU A 67 -7.07 3.78 12.65
C LEU A 67 -6.28 4.20 11.40
N ILE A 68 -6.11 3.29 10.45
CA ILE A 68 -5.49 3.58 9.15
C ILE A 68 -6.36 4.61 8.39
N LEU A 69 -7.66 4.37 8.30
CA LEU A 69 -8.63 5.27 7.64
C LEU A 69 -8.74 6.62 8.34
N LYS A 70 -8.73 6.62 9.68
CA LYS A 70 -8.69 7.86 10.47
C LYS A 70 -7.47 8.71 10.12
N GLY A 71 -6.33 8.09 9.83
CA GLY A 71 -5.09 8.77 9.48
C GLY A 71 -4.38 9.42 10.66
N GLY A 72 -3.56 10.42 10.37
CA GLY A 72 -2.72 11.10 11.34
C GLY A 72 -2.75 12.62 11.22
N LYS A 73 -1.73 13.29 11.75
CA LYS A 73 -1.59 14.75 11.76
C LYS A 73 -1.67 15.40 10.35
N LYS A 74 -1.34 14.66 9.31
CA LYS A 74 -1.34 15.14 7.92
C LYS A 74 -2.60 14.75 7.14
N GLY A 75 -3.61 14.21 7.81
CA GLY A 75 -4.85 13.74 7.22
C GLY A 75 -4.88 12.22 7.04
N PRO A 76 -5.80 11.71 6.21
CA PRO A 76 -5.96 10.28 5.94
C PRO A 76 -4.66 9.64 5.44
N ALA A 77 -4.34 8.45 5.93
CA ALA A 77 -3.14 7.72 5.49
C ALA A 77 -3.34 7.14 4.09
N LEU A 78 -4.57 6.77 3.75
CA LEU A 78 -4.92 6.26 2.44
C LEU A 78 -6.25 6.86 1.95
N THR A 79 -6.40 6.87 0.64
CA THR A 79 -7.63 7.21 -0.08
C THR A 79 -8.04 5.99 -0.86
N ALA A 80 -9.14 5.34 -0.44
CA ALA A 80 -9.66 4.15 -1.11
C ALA A 80 -9.91 4.44 -2.59
N TYR A 81 -9.62 3.47 -3.45
CA TYR A 81 -9.70 3.56 -4.91
C TYR A 81 -8.74 4.57 -5.57
N ASN A 82 -7.87 5.22 -4.79
CA ASN A 82 -6.90 6.18 -5.32
C ASN A 82 -5.54 6.05 -4.61
N ALA A 83 -4.77 5.06 -5.02
CA ALA A 83 -3.46 4.79 -4.46
C ALA A 83 -2.50 5.97 -4.64
N ASN A 84 -2.53 6.65 -5.80
CA ASN A 84 -1.64 7.78 -6.08
C ASN A 84 -1.87 8.99 -5.15
N GLN A 85 -3.10 9.20 -4.68
CA GLN A 85 -3.41 10.26 -3.72
C GLN A 85 -3.29 9.81 -2.26
N SER A 86 -2.99 8.56 -2.02
CA SER A 86 -2.78 8.02 -0.68
C SER A 86 -1.44 8.43 -0.13
N LEU A 87 -1.42 9.19 0.98
CA LEU A 87 -0.19 9.70 1.60
C LEU A 87 0.78 8.58 1.98
N MET A 88 0.26 7.43 2.38
CA MET A 88 1.05 6.23 2.68
C MET A 88 1.84 5.78 1.44
N ILE A 89 1.19 5.66 0.29
CA ILE A 89 1.83 5.27 -0.99
C ILE A 89 2.84 6.32 -1.43
N GLN A 90 2.46 7.59 -1.41
CA GLN A 90 3.37 8.69 -1.78
C GLN A 90 4.67 8.64 -0.97
N ARG A 91 4.59 8.38 0.34
CA ARG A 91 5.78 8.30 1.20
C ARG A 91 6.63 7.06 0.96
N MET A 92 6.02 5.94 0.59
CA MET A 92 6.75 4.71 0.22
C MET A 92 7.53 4.88 -1.08
N LEU A 93 7.03 5.71 -1.99
CA LEU A 93 7.60 5.94 -3.33
C LEU A 93 8.62 7.09 -3.38
N LEU A 94 8.80 7.84 -2.29
CA LEU A 94 9.85 8.86 -2.22
C LEU A 94 11.24 8.21 -2.31
N ASP A 95 12.23 9.00 -2.72
CA ASP A 95 13.63 8.59 -2.63
C ASP A 95 13.97 8.19 -1.19
N PRO A 96 14.67 7.07 -0.94
CA PRO A 96 15.07 6.66 0.40
C PRO A 96 15.93 7.66 1.17
N ALA A 97 16.57 8.61 0.49
CA ALA A 97 17.29 9.71 1.09
C ALA A 97 16.38 10.87 1.55
N ASN A 98 15.12 10.89 1.11
CA ASN A 98 14.16 11.91 1.51
C ASN A 98 13.74 11.71 2.98
N ASP A 99 13.73 12.78 3.77
CA ASP A 99 13.36 12.76 5.19
C ASP A 99 11.90 12.34 5.45
N LYS A 100 11.05 12.44 4.42
CA LYS A 100 9.64 12.04 4.46
C LYS A 100 9.40 10.62 3.94
N HIS A 101 10.44 9.95 3.43
CA HIS A 101 10.33 8.56 2.99
C HIS A 101 9.91 7.65 4.15
N MET A 102 9.04 6.67 3.88
CA MET A 102 8.61 5.67 4.87
C MET A 102 8.69 4.26 4.29
N PRO A 103 9.31 3.33 5.03
CA PRO A 103 10.00 3.48 6.32
C PRO A 103 11.26 4.35 6.21
N PRO A 104 11.63 5.10 7.29
CA PRO A 104 12.79 5.98 7.23
C PRO A 104 14.09 5.19 7.06
N LYS A 105 15.13 5.84 6.54
CA LYS A 105 16.46 5.25 6.36
C LYS A 105 16.93 4.54 7.63
N GLY A 106 17.51 3.35 7.48
CA GLY A 106 17.97 2.51 8.60
C GLY A 106 16.89 1.66 9.26
N LYS A 107 15.66 1.68 8.74
CA LYS A 107 14.59 0.73 9.10
C LYS A 107 14.38 -0.29 7.99
N PRO A 108 13.76 -1.47 8.29
CA PRO A 108 13.44 -2.45 7.27
C PRO A 108 12.60 -1.82 6.15
N GLN A 109 13.16 -1.79 4.94
CA GLN A 109 12.52 -1.19 3.77
C GLN A 109 11.54 -2.15 3.11
N LEU A 110 10.52 -1.60 2.46
CA LEU A 110 9.64 -2.36 1.57
C LEU A 110 10.37 -2.64 0.26
N ASN A 111 10.24 -3.85 -0.25
CA ASN A 111 10.64 -4.17 -1.61
C ASN A 111 9.52 -3.81 -2.60
N ASN A 112 9.83 -3.88 -3.89
CA ASN A 112 8.86 -3.51 -4.94
C ASN A 112 7.58 -4.37 -4.92
N LYS A 113 7.65 -5.67 -4.57
CA LYS A 113 6.46 -6.52 -4.43
C LYS A 113 5.55 -6.03 -3.32
N GLU A 114 6.14 -5.76 -2.18
CA GLU A 114 5.41 -5.30 -1.00
C GLU A 114 4.73 -3.95 -1.26
N ILE A 115 5.44 -3.02 -1.91
CA ILE A 115 4.86 -1.72 -2.30
C ILE A 115 3.71 -1.93 -3.28
N ASN A 116 3.89 -2.76 -4.30
CA ASN A 116 2.88 -3.03 -5.31
C ASN A 116 1.65 -3.72 -4.74
N LEU A 117 1.84 -4.60 -3.78
CA LEU A 117 0.72 -5.27 -3.11
C LEU A 117 -0.11 -4.27 -2.30
N ILE A 118 0.54 -3.37 -1.55
CA ILE A 118 -0.15 -2.32 -0.81
C ILE A 118 -0.82 -1.34 -1.78
N TYR A 119 -0.14 -0.94 -2.85
CA TYR A 119 -0.69 -0.10 -3.91
C TYR A 119 -1.95 -0.70 -4.53
N TRP A 120 -1.86 -1.97 -4.95
CA TRP A 120 -3.00 -2.70 -5.50
C TRP A 120 -4.17 -2.75 -4.52
N TRP A 121 -3.91 -3.09 -3.25
CA TRP A 121 -4.96 -3.15 -2.22
C TRP A 121 -5.68 -1.80 -2.06
N VAL A 122 -4.93 -0.71 -1.97
CA VAL A 122 -5.52 0.64 -1.86
C VAL A 122 -6.30 1.00 -3.12
N GLN A 123 -5.77 0.69 -4.32
CA GLN A 123 -6.43 0.97 -5.60
C GLN A 123 -7.74 0.20 -5.77
N HIS A 124 -7.87 -0.96 -5.12
CA HIS A 124 -9.10 -1.77 -5.10
C HIS A 124 -9.99 -1.50 -3.88
N GLY A 125 -9.85 -0.34 -3.25
CA GLY A 125 -10.77 0.13 -2.22
C GLY A 125 -10.33 -0.15 -0.79
N ALA A 126 -9.16 -0.71 -0.56
CA ALA A 126 -8.64 -1.03 0.77
C ALA A 126 -9.58 -1.95 1.58
N LEU A 127 -10.21 -2.90 0.91
CA LEU A 127 -11.22 -3.80 1.49
C LEU A 127 -10.59 -4.73 2.54
N VAL A 128 -11.27 -4.88 3.68
CA VAL A 128 -10.77 -5.64 4.84
C VAL A 128 -11.26 -7.08 4.83
N ASN A 129 -12.49 -7.28 4.40
CA ASN A 129 -13.15 -8.59 4.45
C ASN A 129 -13.05 -9.36 3.12
N ASP A 130 -12.30 -8.82 2.17
CA ASP A 130 -12.18 -9.45 0.87
C ASP A 130 -11.20 -10.63 0.91
N LYS A 131 -11.54 -11.71 0.22
CA LYS A 131 -10.70 -12.88 0.08
C LYS A 131 -10.00 -12.86 -1.27
N LEU A 132 -8.80 -13.42 -1.33
CA LEU A 132 -8.04 -13.49 -2.58
C LEU A 132 -8.81 -14.15 -3.72
N GLY A 133 -9.69 -15.11 -3.44
CA GLY A 133 -10.53 -15.74 -4.44
C GLY A 133 -11.68 -14.86 -4.96
N ASN A 134 -12.10 -13.87 -4.17
CA ASN A 134 -13.15 -12.92 -4.54
C ASN A 134 -12.57 -11.63 -5.14
N ALA A 135 -11.33 -11.32 -4.81
CA ALA A 135 -10.64 -10.20 -5.41
C ALA A 135 -10.63 -10.38 -6.93
N LEU A 136 -10.97 -9.33 -7.65
CA LEU A 136 -10.66 -9.23 -9.07
C LEU A 136 -9.12 -9.20 -9.20
N LEU A 137 -8.51 -10.37 -8.95
CA LEU A 137 -7.08 -10.57 -9.07
C LEU A 137 -6.73 -10.31 -10.53
N ASN A 138 -6.28 -9.10 -10.81
CA ASN A 138 -5.61 -8.88 -12.07
C ASN A 138 -4.36 -9.79 -12.11
N ASP A 139 -3.89 -10.07 -13.29
CA ASP A 139 -2.73 -10.94 -13.50
C ASP A 139 -1.49 -10.45 -12.72
N THR A 140 -1.44 -9.15 -12.40
CA THR A 140 -0.39 -8.54 -11.59
C THR A 140 -0.33 -9.15 -10.18
N VAL A 141 -1.45 -9.27 -9.48
CA VAL A 141 -1.46 -9.83 -8.11
C VAL A 141 -1.28 -11.34 -8.14
N LYS A 142 -1.86 -12.04 -9.12
CA LYS A 142 -1.59 -13.46 -9.35
C LYS A 142 -0.09 -13.69 -9.54
N ASN A 143 0.54 -12.88 -10.39
CA ASN A 143 1.97 -12.92 -10.63
C ASN A 143 2.79 -12.54 -9.39
N LEU A 144 2.35 -11.57 -8.59
CA LEU A 144 2.99 -11.19 -7.32
C LEU A 144 2.97 -12.34 -6.30
N ILE A 145 1.85 -13.07 -6.24
CA ILE A 145 1.72 -14.23 -5.35
C ILE A 145 2.49 -15.43 -5.91
N ALA A 146 2.40 -15.70 -7.21
CA ALA A 146 3.00 -16.87 -7.86
C ALA A 146 4.50 -16.73 -8.13
N SER A 147 5.03 -15.54 -8.32
CA SER A 147 6.42 -15.37 -8.75
C SER A 147 7.40 -15.28 -7.60
N LYS A 148 8.35 -16.22 -7.58
CA LYS A 148 9.60 -16.07 -6.81
C LYS A 148 10.52 -14.99 -7.41
N ILE A 149 10.26 -14.57 -8.65
CA ILE A 149 11.06 -13.60 -9.40
C ILE A 149 10.15 -12.45 -9.77
N ILE A 150 10.47 -11.28 -9.29
CA ILE A 150 9.80 -10.05 -9.70
C ILE A 150 10.47 -9.61 -11.01
N PRO A 151 9.72 -9.37 -12.09
CA PRO A 151 10.17 -8.35 -12.99
C PRO A 151 10.27 -7.07 -12.13
N ALA A 152 11.47 -6.46 -12.09
CA ALA A 152 11.55 -5.07 -11.69
C ALA A 152 10.38 -4.39 -12.43
N PHE A 153 9.46 -3.74 -11.69
CA PHE A 153 8.61 -2.80 -12.39
C PHE A 153 9.57 -1.94 -13.20
N PRO A 154 9.32 -1.72 -14.47
CA PRO A 154 9.96 -0.59 -15.09
C PRO A 154 9.66 0.52 -14.08
N ALA A 155 10.72 1.03 -13.44
CA ALA A 155 10.60 2.21 -12.61
C ALA A 155 9.56 3.04 -13.35
N LEU A 156 8.48 3.48 -12.67
CA LEU A 156 7.57 4.41 -13.27
C LEU A 156 8.50 5.54 -13.72
N SER A 157 9.15 5.32 -14.83
CA SER A 157 9.76 6.36 -15.59
C SER A 157 8.54 7.16 -15.94
N LEU A 158 8.24 8.15 -15.09
CA LEU A 158 7.45 9.27 -15.55
C LEU A 158 8.00 9.51 -16.93
N PRO A 159 7.16 9.40 -17.97
CA PRO A 159 7.65 9.64 -19.33
C PRO A 159 8.50 10.88 -19.19
N GLN A 160 9.77 10.79 -19.58
CA GLN A 160 10.64 11.96 -19.66
C GLN A 160 9.92 12.86 -20.64
N THR A 161 8.96 13.62 -20.11
CA THR A 161 8.29 14.64 -20.88
C THR A 161 9.40 15.63 -21.18
N SER A 162 9.92 15.57 -22.38
CA SER A 162 10.63 16.71 -22.97
C SER A 162 9.85 17.94 -22.56
N LEU A 163 10.53 18.94 -22.02
CA LEU A 163 9.96 20.23 -21.60
C LEU A 163 8.80 20.56 -22.52
N VAL A 164 7.59 20.55 -21.99
CA VAL A 164 6.37 20.77 -22.80
C VAL A 164 6.56 22.11 -23.42
N ASP A 165 6.59 22.14 -24.74
CA ASP A 165 6.72 23.36 -25.53
C ASP A 165 5.71 24.39 -25.02
N SER A 166 6.23 25.53 -24.55
CA SER A 166 5.43 26.60 -23.98
C SER A 166 4.33 27.07 -24.92
N ASN A 167 4.55 26.94 -26.23
CA ASN A 167 3.57 27.27 -27.26
C ASN A 167 2.37 26.32 -27.21
N LYS A 168 2.59 25.02 -27.00
CA LYS A 168 1.50 24.03 -26.84
C LYS A 168 0.68 24.29 -25.58
N ILE A 169 1.34 24.69 -24.49
CA ILE A 169 0.64 25.06 -23.23
C ILE A 169 -0.26 26.29 -23.49
N ASN A 170 0.25 27.29 -24.18
CA ASN A 170 -0.51 28.49 -24.49
C ASN A 170 -1.71 28.20 -25.42
N THR A 171 -1.52 27.34 -26.41
CA THR A 171 -2.62 26.90 -27.29
C THR A 171 -3.73 26.17 -26.49
N LEU A 172 -3.35 25.29 -25.56
CA LEU A 172 -4.33 24.61 -24.72
C LEU A 172 -5.10 25.57 -23.81
N LYS A 173 -4.42 26.57 -23.24
CA LYS A 173 -5.06 27.64 -22.45
C LYS A 173 -6.02 28.50 -23.29
N GLN A 174 -5.66 28.82 -24.52
CA GLN A 174 -6.54 29.56 -25.46
C GLN A 174 -7.79 28.76 -25.83
N LEU A 175 -7.71 27.43 -25.82
CA LEU A 175 -8.86 26.54 -26.01
C LEU A 175 -9.69 26.35 -24.72
N GLY A 176 -9.43 27.14 -23.67
CA GLY A 176 -10.19 27.10 -22.41
C GLY A 176 -9.82 25.94 -21.47
N LEU A 177 -8.73 25.21 -21.75
CA LEU A 177 -8.28 24.10 -20.90
C LEU A 177 -7.44 24.63 -19.74
N ILE A 178 -7.71 24.12 -18.53
CA ILE A 178 -6.91 24.43 -17.34
C ILE A 178 -5.71 23.46 -17.34
N VAL A 179 -4.51 24.00 -17.49
CA VAL A 179 -3.26 23.21 -17.50
C VAL A 179 -2.53 23.44 -16.18
N HIS A 180 -2.40 22.38 -15.39
CA HIS A 180 -1.62 22.39 -14.15
C HIS A 180 -0.28 21.65 -14.34
N PRO A 181 0.83 22.19 -13.85
CA PRO A 181 2.10 21.46 -13.86
C PRO A 181 1.99 20.27 -12.90
N ILE A 182 2.34 19.08 -13.37
CA ILE A 182 2.36 17.84 -12.59
C ILE A 182 3.60 17.80 -11.68
N ALA A 183 4.67 18.49 -12.05
CA ALA A 183 5.86 18.66 -11.23
C ALA A 183 6.47 20.04 -11.50
N LYS A 184 7.01 20.68 -10.48
CA LYS A 184 7.96 21.77 -10.65
C LYS A 184 9.26 21.11 -11.09
N GLY A 185 9.79 21.53 -12.23
CA GLY A 185 11.09 21.08 -12.71
C GLY A 185 12.15 21.16 -11.62
N VAL A 186 12.94 20.11 -11.54
CA VAL A 186 14.20 20.07 -10.80
C VAL A 186 15.22 20.84 -11.62
#